data_8ce1a3d975968e8a85b61bdf16aa916b
#
_entry.id   8ce1a3d975968e8a85b61bdf16aa916b
#
_cell.length_a   1.000
_cell.length_b   1.000
_cell.length_c   1.000
_cell.angle_alpha   90.00
_cell.angle_beta   90.00
_cell.angle_gamma   90.00
#
_symmetry.space_group_name_H-M   'P 1'
#
loop_
_entity.id
_entity.type
_entity.pdbx_description
1 polymer ?
#
loop_
_entity_poly.entity_id
_entity_poly.type
_entity_poly.pdbx_seq_one_letter_code
_entity_poly.pdbx_strand_id
1 'polypeptide(L)'
;MARQRFLWFITFMLCSILAFPGHSTSVNSLLPDEQNTVHVFHDASPKVVYVHRLATVTNRRSLQKKQVSDGAGSGIVWNNNGYIVTNFHVIKGADKLAITIGKLTVPVKVVGAEPRKDIAVLKIQSPQALALLKEFKPFEIVHLNDLMVGQKAIAIGNPFGLDHSLSKGVISALGRKVPGIGGVTIRNMIQTDTPINPGNSGGPLLNSAGQLIGMNTMIYSQSGSSAGIGFAVPADDIDRIVTQIIKNGRVVLSGIGIQSVPPSIAHRLGIRKGILIADVIRNTPADKAHLRGTHRDAWGHIELGDIIVALNGHAIPNYDVLYNMLTDIKVGEQITVSIQRNNKQMDVKMKTIDIAGV
;
A
#
# COMPACT_ATOMS: atom_id res chain seq x y z
N MET A 1 33.71 -63.34 -68.08
CA MET A 1 32.77 -63.35 -66.94
C MET A 1 33.48 -62.75 -65.76
N ALA A 2 33.31 -61.45 -65.54
CA ALA A 2 34.04 -60.70 -64.49
C ALA A 2 33.06 -60.47 -63.32
N ARG A 3 33.42 -60.90 -62.12
CA ARG A 3 32.72 -60.62 -60.89
C ARG A 3 33.37 -59.38 -60.26
N GLN A 4 32.72 -58.23 -60.32
CA GLN A 4 33.10 -57.04 -59.61
C GLN A 4 32.71 -57.16 -58.14
N ARG A 5 33.71 -57.06 -57.22
CA ARG A 5 33.52 -56.97 -55.80
C ARG A 5 33.40 -55.49 -55.42
N PHE A 6 32.26 -55.09 -54.91
CA PHE A 6 32.01 -53.76 -54.37
C PHE A 6 32.49 -53.69 -52.94
N LEU A 7 33.54 -52.91 -52.66
CA LEU A 7 34.01 -52.57 -51.29
C LEU A 7 33.20 -51.39 -50.81
N TRP A 8 32.46 -51.58 -49.72
CA TRP A 8 31.85 -50.52 -48.95
C TRP A 8 32.88 -49.94 -47.93
N PHE A 9 33.29 -48.68 -48.13
CA PHE A 9 34.00 -47.90 -47.11
C PHE A 9 32.98 -47.28 -46.17
N ILE A 10 32.91 -47.77 -44.95
CA ILE A 10 32.17 -47.14 -43.87
C ILE A 10 33.09 -46.13 -43.22
N THR A 11 32.89 -44.83 -43.55
CA THR A 11 33.56 -43.73 -42.88
C THR A 11 32.85 -43.45 -41.55
N PHE A 12 33.41 -43.87 -40.44
CA PHE A 12 32.97 -43.55 -39.09
C PHE A 12 33.31 -42.09 -38.78
N MET A 13 32.37 -41.17 -38.92
CA MET A 13 32.52 -39.79 -38.55
C MET A 13 32.38 -39.66 -37.03
N LEU A 14 33.52 -39.61 -36.34
CA LEU A 14 33.62 -39.37 -34.90
C LEU A 14 33.17 -37.93 -34.63
N CYS A 15 31.91 -37.73 -34.28
CA CYS A 15 31.39 -36.43 -33.81
C CYS A 15 31.92 -36.21 -32.40
N SER A 16 33.03 -35.50 -32.26
CA SER A 16 33.54 -35.02 -30.98
C SER A 16 32.54 -34.01 -30.44
N ILE A 17 31.68 -34.43 -29.51
CA ILE A 17 30.86 -33.55 -28.73
C ILE A 17 31.81 -32.76 -27.84
N LEU A 18 32.21 -31.56 -28.28
CA LEU A 18 32.81 -30.55 -27.41
C LEU A 18 31.73 -30.14 -26.37
N ALA A 19 31.74 -30.85 -25.25
CA ALA A 19 31.03 -30.39 -24.07
C ALA A 19 31.71 -29.09 -23.65
N PHE A 20 31.11 -27.94 -24.03
CA PHE A 20 31.45 -26.69 -23.41
C PHE A 20 31.15 -26.84 -21.90
N PRO A 21 32.15 -26.66 -21.03
CA PRO A 21 31.86 -26.62 -19.60
C PRO A 21 30.90 -25.46 -19.39
N GLY A 22 29.68 -25.77 -19.00
CA GLY A 22 28.74 -24.76 -18.53
C GLY A 22 29.43 -24.00 -17.40
N HIS A 23 29.83 -22.76 -17.66
CA HIS A 23 30.35 -21.88 -16.63
C HIS A 23 29.17 -21.59 -15.69
N SER A 24 29.04 -22.38 -14.63
CA SER A 24 28.25 -21.94 -13.49
C SER A 24 29.04 -20.77 -12.88
N THR A 25 28.64 -19.55 -13.18
CA THR A 25 29.16 -18.36 -12.52
C THR A 25 28.93 -18.53 -11.02
N SER A 26 30.01 -18.77 -10.26
CA SER A 26 29.90 -18.76 -8.81
C SER A 26 29.65 -17.34 -8.34
N VAL A 27 28.86 -17.16 -7.29
CA VAL A 27 28.56 -15.84 -6.70
C VAL A 27 29.85 -15.05 -6.43
N ASN A 28 30.93 -15.72 -6.12
CA ASN A 28 32.27 -15.14 -5.85
C ASN A 28 32.92 -14.50 -7.10
N SER A 29 32.46 -14.79 -8.31
CA SER A 29 32.96 -14.16 -9.54
C SER A 29 32.22 -12.87 -9.93
N LEU A 30 31.17 -12.51 -9.18
CA LEU A 30 30.41 -11.29 -9.41
C LEU A 30 31.10 -10.08 -8.77
N LEU A 31 30.79 -8.88 -9.29
CA LEU A 31 31.22 -7.63 -8.65
C LEU A 31 30.56 -7.49 -7.26
N PRO A 32 31.17 -6.77 -6.31
CA PRO A 32 30.60 -6.60 -4.97
C PRO A 32 29.15 -6.05 -4.96
N ASP A 33 28.83 -5.16 -5.90
CA ASP A 33 27.46 -4.62 -6.04
C ASP A 33 26.45 -5.65 -6.54
N GLU A 34 26.88 -6.56 -7.42
CA GLU A 34 26.06 -7.66 -7.90
C GLU A 34 25.87 -8.71 -6.82
N GLN A 35 26.95 -9.06 -6.10
CA GLN A 35 26.90 -9.99 -4.94
C GLN A 35 25.90 -9.50 -3.90
N ASN A 36 25.97 -8.20 -3.56
CA ASN A 36 25.02 -7.57 -2.64
C ASN A 36 23.56 -7.69 -3.14
N THR A 37 23.32 -7.41 -4.41
CA THR A 37 21.97 -7.47 -5.00
C THR A 37 21.42 -8.90 -4.99
N VAL A 38 22.26 -9.89 -5.35
CA VAL A 38 21.88 -11.31 -5.32
C VAL A 38 21.58 -11.77 -3.88
N HIS A 39 22.42 -11.37 -2.92
CA HIS A 39 22.24 -11.71 -1.51
C HIS A 39 20.92 -11.14 -0.96
N VAL A 40 20.67 -9.85 -1.16
CA VAL A 40 19.41 -9.21 -0.74
C VAL A 40 18.18 -9.88 -1.37
N PHE A 41 18.26 -10.25 -2.66
CA PHE A 41 17.17 -10.95 -3.33
C PHE A 41 16.91 -12.33 -2.73
N HIS A 42 17.95 -13.11 -2.52
CA HIS A 42 17.86 -14.45 -1.95
C HIS A 42 17.21 -14.44 -0.56
N ASP A 43 17.64 -13.50 0.29
CA ASP A 43 17.16 -13.41 1.68
C ASP A 43 15.75 -12.81 1.80
N ALA A 44 15.38 -11.94 0.87
CA ALA A 44 14.11 -11.22 0.93
C ALA A 44 12.98 -11.93 0.16
N SER A 45 13.27 -12.61 -0.95
CA SER A 45 12.23 -13.23 -1.80
C SER A 45 11.28 -14.15 -1.05
N PRO A 46 11.73 -15.01 -0.10
CA PRO A 46 10.83 -15.88 0.64
C PRO A 46 9.81 -15.13 1.50
N LYS A 47 10.08 -13.85 1.79
CA LYS A 47 9.21 -12.97 2.59
C LYS A 47 8.20 -12.18 1.75
N VAL A 48 8.20 -12.40 0.43
CA VAL A 48 7.30 -11.73 -0.52
C VAL A 48 6.33 -12.75 -1.07
N VAL A 49 5.04 -12.48 -0.90
CA VAL A 49 3.96 -13.35 -1.36
C VAL A 49 3.23 -12.75 -2.56
N TYR A 50 2.65 -13.59 -3.38
CA TYR A 50 1.69 -13.17 -4.39
C TYR A 50 0.29 -13.06 -3.77
N VAL A 51 -0.39 -11.94 -3.98
CA VAL A 51 -1.75 -11.69 -3.49
C VAL A 51 -2.73 -11.83 -4.66
N HIS A 52 -3.61 -12.81 -4.56
CA HIS A 52 -4.68 -13.04 -5.54
C HIS A 52 -5.95 -12.31 -5.14
N ARG A 53 -6.49 -11.54 -6.05
CA ARG A 53 -7.86 -11.06 -6.00
C ARG A 53 -8.74 -12.00 -6.83
N LEU A 54 -9.75 -12.56 -6.21
CA LEU A 54 -10.63 -13.54 -6.83
C LEU A 54 -12.03 -12.95 -6.95
N ALA A 55 -12.56 -12.92 -8.19
CA ALA A 55 -13.93 -12.58 -8.49
C ALA A 55 -14.74 -13.84 -8.78
N THR A 56 -16.01 -13.84 -8.38
CA THR A 56 -16.95 -14.93 -8.68
C THR A 56 -17.72 -14.60 -9.94
N VAL A 57 -17.39 -15.27 -11.04
CA VAL A 57 -18.12 -15.13 -12.30
C VAL A 57 -19.16 -16.24 -12.42
N THR A 58 -20.43 -15.85 -12.61
CA THR A 58 -21.52 -16.80 -12.86
C THR A 58 -21.72 -16.96 -14.36
N ASN A 59 -21.59 -18.17 -14.87
CA ASN A 59 -21.92 -18.47 -16.25
C ASN A 59 -23.45 -18.36 -16.43
N ARG A 60 -23.89 -17.40 -17.25
CA ARG A 60 -25.34 -17.11 -17.46
C ARG A 60 -26.10 -18.30 -18.08
N ARG A 61 -25.42 -19.21 -18.77
CA ARG A 61 -26.07 -20.38 -19.40
C ARG A 61 -26.17 -21.59 -18.47
N SER A 62 -25.14 -21.83 -17.65
CA SER A 62 -25.07 -23.02 -16.77
C SER A 62 -25.37 -22.71 -15.31
N LEU A 63 -25.54 -21.47 -14.92
CA LEU A 63 -25.64 -20.96 -13.54
C LEU A 63 -24.47 -21.39 -12.62
N GLN A 64 -23.43 -21.96 -13.21
CA GLN A 64 -22.23 -22.36 -12.47
C GLN A 64 -21.41 -21.14 -12.09
N LYS A 65 -21.02 -21.10 -10.81
CA LYS A 65 -20.11 -20.09 -10.26
C LYS A 65 -18.67 -20.56 -10.40
N LYS A 66 -17.83 -19.78 -11.07
CA LYS A 66 -16.39 -20.03 -11.17
C LYS A 66 -15.63 -18.85 -10.56
N GLN A 67 -14.62 -19.16 -9.75
CA GLN A 67 -13.68 -18.15 -9.29
C GLN A 67 -12.61 -17.94 -10.37
N VAL A 68 -12.39 -16.67 -10.71
CA VAL A 68 -11.35 -16.26 -11.65
C VAL A 68 -10.48 -15.21 -10.97
N SER A 69 -9.20 -15.20 -11.30
CA SER A 69 -8.30 -14.12 -10.85
C SER A 69 -8.71 -12.82 -11.55
N ASP A 70 -9.00 -11.78 -10.75
CA ASP A 70 -9.45 -10.46 -11.20
C ASP A 70 -8.42 -9.38 -10.82
N GLY A 71 -7.20 -9.76 -10.68
CA GLY A 71 -6.10 -8.88 -10.33
C GLY A 71 -5.15 -9.51 -9.34
N ALA A 72 -4.01 -8.89 -9.21
CA ALA A 72 -2.94 -9.40 -8.40
C ALA A 72 -1.98 -8.29 -7.98
N GLY A 73 -1.23 -8.58 -6.93
CA GLY A 73 -0.14 -7.77 -6.44
C GLY A 73 0.79 -8.61 -5.58
N SER A 74 1.68 -7.95 -4.92
CA SER A 74 2.58 -8.56 -3.94
C SER A 74 2.11 -8.26 -2.51
N GLY A 75 2.66 -8.99 -1.55
CA GLY A 75 2.50 -8.74 -0.13
C GLY A 75 3.78 -9.05 0.63
N ILE A 76 3.96 -8.42 1.75
CA ILE A 76 5.10 -8.58 2.65
C ILE A 76 4.66 -9.49 3.81
N VAL A 77 5.36 -10.58 4.06
CA VAL A 77 5.22 -11.35 5.29
C VAL A 77 5.68 -10.47 6.44
N TRP A 78 4.72 -10.02 7.25
CA TRP A 78 4.99 -9.05 8.32
C TRP A 78 5.59 -9.70 9.57
N ASN A 79 5.09 -10.88 9.90
CA ASN A 79 5.60 -11.65 11.04
C ASN A 79 5.25 -13.14 10.95
N ASN A 80 5.82 -13.92 11.86
CA ASN A 80 5.64 -15.38 11.93
C ASN A 80 4.22 -15.81 12.37
N ASN A 81 3.41 -14.86 12.84
CA ASN A 81 2.01 -15.12 13.16
C ASN A 81 1.11 -15.16 11.91
N GLY A 82 1.67 -14.93 10.71
CA GLY A 82 0.94 -15.00 9.44
C GLY A 82 0.17 -13.73 9.09
N TYR A 83 0.61 -12.58 9.58
CA TYR A 83 0.14 -11.30 9.07
C TYR A 83 0.90 -10.95 7.79
N ILE A 84 0.15 -10.52 6.78
CA ILE A 84 0.66 -10.07 5.50
C ILE A 84 0.24 -8.62 5.30
N VAL A 85 1.17 -7.78 4.88
CA VAL A 85 0.90 -6.38 4.53
C VAL A 85 0.93 -6.23 3.02
N THR A 86 -0.03 -5.52 2.47
CA THR A 86 -0.13 -5.21 1.05
C THR A 86 -0.79 -3.84 0.86
N ASN A 87 -0.89 -3.36 -0.38
CA ASN A 87 -1.64 -2.15 -0.66
C ASN A 87 -3.16 -2.40 -0.59
N PHE A 88 -3.91 -1.37 -0.16
CA PHE A 88 -5.37 -1.43 -0.16
C PHE A 88 -5.94 -1.57 -1.57
N HIS A 89 -5.36 -0.86 -2.56
CA HIS A 89 -5.85 -0.96 -3.94
C HIS A 89 -5.70 -2.38 -4.52
N VAL A 90 -4.72 -3.18 -4.06
CA VAL A 90 -4.54 -4.59 -4.47
C VAL A 90 -5.72 -5.45 -4.04
N ILE A 91 -6.35 -5.16 -2.89
CA ILE A 91 -7.46 -5.97 -2.34
C ILE A 91 -8.84 -5.36 -2.56
N LYS A 92 -8.91 -4.10 -3.01
CA LYS A 92 -10.16 -3.35 -3.15
C LYS A 92 -11.12 -4.05 -4.12
N GLY A 93 -12.35 -4.29 -3.68
CA GLY A 93 -13.40 -4.89 -4.50
C GLY A 93 -13.27 -6.40 -4.73
N ALA A 94 -12.35 -7.08 -4.02
CA ALA A 94 -12.23 -8.53 -4.11
C ALA A 94 -13.39 -9.23 -3.39
N ASP A 95 -14.00 -10.22 -4.02
CA ASP A 95 -14.97 -11.11 -3.36
C ASP A 95 -14.26 -12.05 -2.39
N LYS A 96 -13.08 -12.55 -2.78
CA LYS A 96 -12.22 -13.40 -1.98
C LYS A 96 -10.75 -13.09 -2.25
N LEU A 97 -9.93 -13.37 -1.26
CA LEU A 97 -8.49 -13.18 -1.31
C LEU A 97 -7.77 -14.49 -1.01
N ALA A 98 -6.69 -14.74 -1.72
CA ALA A 98 -5.75 -15.80 -1.43
C ALA A 98 -4.32 -15.27 -1.57
N ILE A 99 -3.37 -15.97 -0.99
CA ILE A 99 -1.94 -15.72 -1.23
C ILE A 99 -1.26 -16.98 -1.70
N THR A 100 -0.19 -16.81 -2.48
CA THR A 100 0.76 -17.89 -2.76
C THR A 100 2.06 -17.59 -2.02
N ILE A 101 2.48 -18.54 -1.19
CA ILE A 101 3.76 -18.55 -0.49
C ILE A 101 4.53 -19.81 -0.86
N GLY A 102 5.68 -19.66 -1.50
CA GLY A 102 6.36 -20.77 -2.16
C GLY A 102 5.44 -21.43 -3.20
N LYS A 103 5.14 -22.71 -3.01
CA LYS A 103 4.23 -23.48 -3.90
C LYS A 103 2.80 -23.61 -3.34
N LEU A 104 2.50 -23.02 -2.20
CA LEU A 104 1.24 -23.19 -1.49
C LEU A 104 0.35 -21.97 -1.69
N THR A 105 -0.84 -22.18 -2.25
CA THR A 105 -1.88 -21.12 -2.34
C THR A 105 -2.95 -21.37 -1.27
N VAL A 106 -3.18 -20.37 -0.43
CA VAL A 106 -4.13 -20.46 0.68
C VAL A 106 -5.03 -19.22 0.77
N PRO A 107 -6.29 -19.38 1.20
CA PRO A 107 -7.17 -18.25 1.46
C PRO A 107 -6.67 -17.43 2.64
N VAL A 108 -6.94 -16.13 2.59
CA VAL A 108 -6.62 -15.18 3.66
C VAL A 108 -7.83 -14.34 4.01
N LYS A 109 -7.84 -13.81 5.24
CA LYS A 109 -8.85 -12.86 5.71
C LYS A 109 -8.25 -11.46 5.83
N VAL A 110 -9.04 -10.44 5.49
CA VAL A 110 -8.71 -9.06 5.80
C VAL A 110 -8.86 -8.86 7.30
N VAL A 111 -7.80 -8.36 7.94
CA VAL A 111 -7.82 -7.94 9.37
C VAL A 111 -8.35 -6.52 9.46
N GLY A 112 -7.85 -5.64 8.59
CA GLY A 112 -8.25 -4.26 8.48
C GLY A 112 -7.48 -3.56 7.37
N ALA A 113 -7.85 -2.31 7.10
CA ALA A 113 -7.18 -1.49 6.10
C ALA A 113 -7.22 -0.01 6.49
N GLU A 114 -6.28 0.76 5.94
CA GLU A 114 -6.27 2.22 5.89
C GLU A 114 -6.21 2.68 4.43
N PRO A 115 -7.38 2.87 3.81
CA PRO A 115 -7.48 3.20 2.38
C PRO A 115 -6.77 4.50 2.00
N ARG A 116 -6.74 5.50 2.92
CA ARG A 116 -6.14 6.81 2.67
C ARG A 116 -4.62 6.80 2.66
N LYS A 117 -4.01 5.73 3.22
CA LYS A 117 -2.58 5.47 3.19
C LYS A 117 -2.23 4.29 2.27
N ASP A 118 -3.24 3.72 1.61
CA ASP A 118 -3.12 2.59 0.70
C ASP A 118 -2.49 1.35 1.35
N ILE A 119 -2.86 1.05 2.62
CA ILE A 119 -2.34 -0.07 3.40
C ILE A 119 -3.48 -1.03 3.75
N ALA A 120 -3.23 -2.33 3.64
CA ALA A 120 -4.11 -3.40 4.10
C ALA A 120 -3.33 -4.49 4.82
N VAL A 121 -3.97 -5.11 5.81
CA VAL A 121 -3.42 -6.22 6.58
C VAL A 121 -4.30 -7.46 6.38
N LEU A 122 -3.65 -8.54 5.95
CA LEU A 122 -4.28 -9.84 5.76
C LEU A 122 -3.78 -10.82 6.80
N LYS A 123 -4.54 -11.90 7.04
CA LYS A 123 -4.21 -12.96 7.99
C LYS A 123 -4.31 -14.33 7.33
N ILE A 124 -3.23 -15.08 7.37
CA ILE A 124 -3.19 -16.50 7.02
C ILE A 124 -3.84 -17.29 8.15
N GLN A 125 -4.70 -18.25 7.78
CA GLN A 125 -5.35 -19.16 8.73
C GLN A 125 -4.89 -20.60 8.55
N SER A 126 -4.26 -20.96 7.41
CA SER A 126 -3.78 -22.31 7.11
C SER A 126 -2.61 -22.70 8.01
N PRO A 127 -2.72 -23.79 8.81
CA PRO A 127 -1.59 -24.28 9.62
C PRO A 127 -0.37 -24.65 8.79
N GLN A 128 -0.58 -25.19 7.59
CA GLN A 128 0.50 -25.55 6.67
C GLN A 128 1.28 -24.33 6.20
N ALA A 129 0.58 -23.25 5.82
CA ALA A 129 1.23 -21.99 5.44
C ALA A 129 1.92 -21.33 6.64
N LEU A 130 1.33 -21.37 7.83
CA LEU A 130 1.93 -20.85 9.06
C LEU A 130 3.21 -21.62 9.43
N ALA A 131 3.26 -22.92 9.16
CA ALA A 131 4.47 -23.73 9.40
C ALA A 131 5.65 -23.25 8.55
N LEU A 132 5.41 -22.79 7.31
CA LEU A 132 6.45 -22.22 6.45
C LEU A 132 7.02 -20.91 7.01
N LEU A 133 6.27 -20.20 7.85
CA LEU A 133 6.69 -18.89 8.39
C LEU A 133 7.51 -19.01 9.68
N LYS A 134 7.63 -20.17 10.29
CA LYS A 134 8.34 -20.34 11.57
C LYS A 134 9.82 -19.93 11.51
N GLU A 135 10.47 -20.21 10.38
CA GLU A 135 11.88 -19.93 10.14
C GLU A 135 12.13 -18.50 9.63
N PHE A 136 11.08 -17.76 9.26
CA PHE A 136 11.25 -16.42 8.70
C PHE A 136 11.58 -15.38 9.77
N LYS A 137 12.65 -14.62 9.55
CA LYS A 137 12.92 -13.40 10.30
C LYS A 137 12.15 -12.25 9.62
N PRO A 138 11.32 -11.49 10.37
CA PRO A 138 10.72 -10.27 9.85
C PRO A 138 11.78 -9.33 9.28
N PHE A 139 11.37 -8.43 8.38
CA PHE A 139 12.27 -7.37 7.93
C PHE A 139 12.59 -6.43 9.09
N GLU A 140 13.84 -6.00 9.17
CA GLU A 140 14.22 -4.84 9.97
C GLU A 140 13.68 -3.59 9.31
N ILE A 141 13.11 -2.69 10.09
CA ILE A 141 12.48 -1.45 9.61
C ILE A 141 13.46 -0.31 9.75
N VAL A 142 13.61 0.48 8.69
CA VAL A 142 14.40 1.71 8.70
C VAL A 142 13.45 2.90 8.74
N HIS A 143 13.72 3.84 9.64
CA HIS A 143 12.93 5.05 9.74
C HIS A 143 13.21 6.01 8.59
N LEU A 144 12.19 6.75 8.16
CA LEU A 144 12.30 7.70 7.05
C LEU A 144 13.42 8.73 7.26
N ASN A 145 13.63 9.16 8.51
CA ASN A 145 14.65 10.16 8.87
C ASN A 145 16.09 9.63 8.72
N ASP A 146 16.28 8.32 8.67
CA ASP A 146 17.59 7.68 8.51
C ASP A 146 17.92 7.40 7.02
N LEU A 147 16.98 7.72 6.12
CA LEU A 147 17.16 7.53 4.70
C LEU A 147 17.83 8.75 4.05
N MET A 148 18.61 8.48 3.01
CA MET A 148 19.29 9.52 2.23
C MET A 148 18.96 9.35 0.73
N VAL A 149 18.79 10.47 0.04
CA VAL A 149 18.70 10.50 -1.42
C VAL A 149 20.00 9.96 -2.01
N GLY A 150 19.89 9.12 -3.03
CA GLY A 150 21.02 8.42 -3.64
C GLY A 150 21.31 7.04 -3.06
N GLN A 151 20.72 6.65 -1.91
CA GLN A 151 20.82 5.26 -1.41
C GLN A 151 20.21 4.28 -2.39
N LYS A 152 20.82 3.08 -2.48
CA LYS A 152 20.29 1.96 -3.27
C LYS A 152 18.89 1.60 -2.78
N ALA A 153 18.00 1.40 -3.73
CA ALA A 153 16.64 0.93 -3.54
C ALA A 153 16.40 -0.32 -4.38
N ILE A 154 15.93 -1.39 -3.73
CA ILE A 154 15.65 -2.68 -4.36
C ILE A 154 14.18 -3.00 -4.13
N ALA A 155 13.40 -3.07 -5.21
CA ALA A 155 12.03 -3.50 -5.17
C ALA A 155 11.93 -4.98 -5.53
N ILE A 156 11.19 -5.74 -4.72
CA ILE A 156 10.90 -7.14 -5.00
C ILE A 156 9.39 -7.30 -5.10
N GLY A 157 8.95 -8.03 -6.11
CA GLY A 157 7.57 -8.40 -6.30
C GLY A 157 7.45 -9.87 -6.69
N ASN A 158 6.23 -10.37 -6.65
CA ASN A 158 5.86 -11.68 -7.17
C ASN A 158 4.72 -11.50 -8.18
N PRO A 159 5.01 -10.92 -9.38
CA PRO A 159 3.99 -10.73 -10.39
C PRO A 159 3.52 -12.07 -10.94
N PHE A 160 2.21 -12.25 -11.04
CA PHE A 160 1.58 -13.45 -11.61
C PHE A 160 1.75 -14.74 -10.80
N GLY A 161 2.42 -14.74 -9.65
CA GLY A 161 2.63 -15.92 -8.81
C GLY A 161 3.52 -17.00 -9.45
N LEU A 162 4.27 -16.65 -10.49
CA LEU A 162 5.15 -17.57 -11.21
C LEU A 162 6.51 -17.64 -10.53
N ASP A 163 7.11 -16.46 -10.28
CA ASP A 163 8.39 -16.34 -9.59
C ASP A 163 8.59 -14.90 -9.10
N HIS A 164 9.56 -14.69 -8.22
CA HIS A 164 9.89 -13.37 -7.74
C HIS A 164 10.68 -12.60 -8.79
N SER A 165 10.40 -11.31 -8.90
CA SER A 165 11.15 -10.37 -9.74
C SER A 165 11.77 -9.27 -8.89
N LEU A 166 12.94 -8.80 -9.34
CA LEU A 166 13.69 -7.73 -8.71
C LEU A 166 13.84 -6.57 -9.70
N SER A 167 13.70 -5.35 -9.20
CA SER A 167 14.18 -4.15 -9.85
C SER A 167 15.05 -3.33 -8.90
N LYS A 168 16.05 -2.62 -9.43
CA LYS A 168 17.05 -1.85 -8.68
C LYS A 168 17.12 -0.42 -9.19
N GLY A 169 17.26 0.51 -8.27
CA GLY A 169 17.45 1.93 -8.49
C GLY A 169 17.97 2.61 -7.23
N VAL A 170 17.57 3.85 -7.03
CA VAL A 170 17.94 4.67 -5.88
C VAL A 170 16.74 5.38 -5.28
N ILE A 171 16.89 5.88 -4.05
CA ILE A 171 15.98 6.86 -3.47
C ILE A 171 16.21 8.17 -4.20
N SER A 172 15.21 8.63 -4.97
CA SER A 172 15.30 9.87 -5.76
C SER A 172 14.91 11.11 -4.97
N ALA A 173 13.97 10.97 -4.01
CA ALA A 173 13.56 12.03 -3.10
C ALA A 173 12.80 11.47 -1.89
N LEU A 174 12.73 12.26 -0.81
CA LEU A 174 11.99 11.96 0.41
C LEU A 174 10.93 13.02 0.68
N GLY A 175 9.94 12.70 1.53
CA GLY A 175 8.92 13.65 1.95
C GLY A 175 7.94 14.08 0.87
N ARG A 176 7.79 13.29 -0.22
CA ARG A 176 6.87 13.60 -1.31
C ARG A 176 5.41 13.52 -0.86
N LYS A 177 4.59 14.35 -1.48
CA LYS A 177 3.13 14.36 -1.31
C LYS A 177 2.49 13.89 -2.61
N VAL A 178 1.69 12.84 -2.53
CA VAL A 178 1.00 12.27 -3.69
C VAL A 178 -0.50 12.15 -3.42
N PRO A 179 -1.35 12.32 -4.44
CA PRO A 179 -2.79 12.12 -4.29
C PRO A 179 -3.08 10.67 -3.87
N GLY A 180 -3.86 10.50 -2.80
CA GLY A 180 -4.33 9.21 -2.33
C GLY A 180 -5.82 9.00 -2.61
N ILE A 181 -6.35 7.88 -2.12
CA ILE A 181 -7.76 7.51 -2.26
C ILE A 181 -8.62 8.45 -1.42
N GLY A 182 -9.77 8.88 -1.98
CA GLY A 182 -10.72 9.73 -1.25
C GLY A 182 -10.33 11.21 -1.17
N GLY A 183 -9.40 11.69 -2.02
CA GLY A 183 -8.97 13.09 -2.07
C GLY A 183 -8.04 13.51 -0.93
N VAL A 184 -7.48 12.54 -0.21
CA VAL A 184 -6.50 12.76 0.86
C VAL A 184 -5.10 12.58 0.30
N THR A 185 -4.20 13.50 0.61
CA THR A 185 -2.80 13.43 0.22
C THR A 185 -2.03 12.45 1.12
N ILE A 186 -1.39 11.46 0.51
CA ILE A 186 -0.40 10.63 1.21
C ILE A 186 0.87 11.44 1.33
N ARG A 187 1.31 11.69 2.56
CA ARG A 187 2.52 12.47 2.86
C ARG A 187 3.71 11.56 3.10
N ASN A 188 4.89 12.16 3.09
CA ASN A 188 6.16 11.52 3.42
C ASN A 188 6.58 10.38 2.50
N MET A 189 5.99 10.26 1.30
CA MET A 189 6.31 9.20 0.36
C MET A 189 7.78 9.23 -0.05
N ILE A 190 8.36 8.05 -0.19
CA ILE A 190 9.67 7.83 -0.80
C ILE A 190 9.47 7.83 -2.32
N GLN A 191 10.20 8.69 -3.03
CA GLN A 191 10.30 8.64 -4.49
C GLN A 191 11.52 7.83 -4.88
N THR A 192 11.38 6.95 -5.86
CA THR A 192 12.46 6.11 -6.40
C THR A 192 12.39 6.03 -7.93
N ASP A 193 13.53 5.86 -8.59
CA ASP A 193 13.61 5.53 -10.00
C ASP A 193 13.61 4.00 -10.24
N THR A 194 13.66 3.22 -9.16
CA THR A 194 13.46 1.76 -9.22
C THR A 194 12.20 1.45 -10.03
N PRO A 195 12.27 0.63 -11.10
CA PRO A 195 11.11 0.31 -11.90
C PRO A 195 10.01 -0.36 -11.08
N ILE A 196 8.92 0.38 -10.83
CA ILE A 196 7.69 -0.13 -10.22
C ILE A 196 6.70 -0.38 -11.35
N ASN A 197 6.18 -1.59 -11.43
CA ASN A 197 5.23 -2.03 -12.45
C ASN A 197 4.10 -2.83 -11.79
N PRO A 198 2.96 -3.04 -12.49
CA PRO A 198 1.92 -3.93 -12.00
C PRO A 198 2.49 -5.29 -11.57
N GLY A 199 2.21 -5.68 -10.33
CA GLY A 199 2.77 -6.88 -9.68
C GLY A 199 3.80 -6.60 -8.58
N ASN A 200 4.55 -5.48 -8.63
CA ASN A 200 5.43 -5.08 -7.52
C ASN A 200 4.66 -4.33 -6.41
N SER A 201 3.47 -3.79 -6.70
CA SER A 201 2.64 -3.09 -5.71
C SER A 201 2.31 -4.00 -4.54
N GLY A 202 2.49 -3.50 -3.32
CA GLY A 202 2.37 -4.25 -2.07
C GLY A 202 3.62 -5.04 -1.68
N GLY A 203 4.63 -5.14 -2.56
CA GLY A 203 5.93 -5.71 -2.25
C GLY A 203 6.87 -4.73 -1.56
N PRO A 204 7.97 -5.22 -0.95
CA PRO A 204 8.93 -4.40 -0.23
C PRO A 204 9.78 -3.53 -1.16
N LEU A 205 10.14 -2.34 -0.67
CA LEU A 205 11.28 -1.56 -1.10
C LEU A 205 12.36 -1.70 -0.02
N LEU A 206 13.54 -2.17 -0.40
CA LEU A 206 14.63 -2.52 0.50
C LEU A 206 15.86 -1.65 0.23
N ASN A 207 16.71 -1.46 1.26
CA ASN A 207 18.03 -0.88 1.10
C ASN A 207 19.10 -1.96 0.76
N SER A 208 20.36 -1.56 0.67
CA SER A 208 21.51 -2.48 0.40
C SER A 208 21.78 -3.48 1.52
N ALA A 209 21.26 -3.28 2.72
CA ALA A 209 21.34 -4.24 3.83
C ALA A 209 20.15 -5.21 3.85
N GLY A 210 19.21 -5.13 2.91
CA GLY A 210 17.99 -5.95 2.89
C GLY A 210 16.93 -5.51 3.92
N GLN A 211 17.09 -4.34 4.52
CA GLN A 211 16.13 -3.78 5.48
C GLN A 211 14.99 -3.09 4.74
N LEU A 212 13.79 -3.15 5.33
CA LEU A 212 12.58 -2.54 4.77
C LEU A 212 12.62 -1.02 4.93
N ILE A 213 12.65 -0.30 3.82
CA ILE A 213 12.56 1.16 3.78
C ILE A 213 11.16 1.63 3.38
N GLY A 214 10.38 0.78 2.70
CA GLY A 214 9.00 1.11 2.31
C GLY A 214 8.28 -0.03 1.59
N MET A 215 7.03 0.23 1.21
CA MET A 215 6.20 -0.65 0.39
C MET A 215 5.88 0.03 -0.93
N ASN A 216 6.21 -0.64 -2.03
CA ASN A 216 5.92 -0.15 -3.38
C ASN A 216 4.42 0.03 -3.55
N THR A 217 3.97 1.17 -4.09
CA THR A 217 2.53 1.43 -4.17
C THR A 217 2.07 1.92 -5.54
N MET A 218 2.62 3.00 -6.05
CA MET A 218 2.14 3.60 -7.29
C MET A 218 3.26 4.17 -8.13
N ILE A 219 2.95 4.41 -9.40
CA ILE A 219 3.81 5.14 -10.35
C ILE A 219 3.12 6.43 -10.75
N TYR A 220 3.90 7.47 -11.02
CA TYR A 220 3.42 8.64 -11.74
C TYR A 220 3.66 8.41 -13.24
N SER A 221 2.60 7.99 -13.93
CA SER A 221 2.71 7.63 -15.35
C SER A 221 1.40 7.89 -16.08
N GLN A 222 1.49 8.41 -17.29
CA GLN A 222 0.34 8.57 -18.19
C GLN A 222 0.01 7.27 -18.96
N SER A 223 1.00 6.40 -19.12
CA SER A 223 0.87 5.14 -19.88
C SER A 223 0.56 3.91 -19.00
N GLY A 224 0.63 4.05 -17.66
CA GLY A 224 0.52 2.92 -16.73
C GLY A 224 1.80 2.09 -16.57
N SER A 225 2.89 2.45 -17.28
CA SER A 225 4.21 1.82 -17.14
C SER A 225 5.17 2.76 -16.40
N SER A 226 6.21 2.21 -15.76
CA SER A 226 7.21 3.01 -15.05
C SER A 226 7.89 4.00 -16.01
N ALA A 227 7.82 5.29 -15.65
CA ALA A 227 8.52 6.38 -16.32
C ALA A 227 9.75 6.87 -15.51
N GLY A 228 10.30 6.02 -14.62
CA GLY A 228 11.39 6.41 -13.72
C GLY A 228 10.91 7.20 -12.48
N ILE A 229 9.61 7.27 -12.24
CA ILE A 229 9.03 7.93 -11.05
C ILE A 229 8.08 6.95 -10.37
N GLY A 230 8.59 6.26 -9.38
CA GLY A 230 7.85 5.37 -8.49
C GLY A 230 7.74 5.96 -7.08
N PHE A 231 6.73 5.51 -6.33
CA PHE A 231 6.52 5.92 -4.95
C PHE A 231 6.34 4.69 -4.05
N ALA A 232 6.87 4.81 -2.83
CA ALA A 232 6.67 3.82 -1.79
C ALA A 232 6.19 4.50 -0.49
N VAL A 233 5.29 3.81 0.23
CA VAL A 233 4.90 4.19 1.59
C VAL A 233 6.05 3.87 2.53
N PRO A 234 6.50 4.80 3.39
CA PRO A 234 7.60 4.55 4.32
C PRO A 234 7.33 3.42 5.31
N ALA A 235 8.37 2.67 5.66
CA ALA A 235 8.25 1.50 6.50
C ALA A 235 7.78 1.81 7.94
N ASP A 236 8.17 2.94 8.51
CA ASP A 236 7.72 3.41 9.82
C ASP A 236 6.23 3.80 9.83
N ASP A 237 5.72 4.43 8.76
CA ASP A 237 4.28 4.67 8.62
C ASP A 237 3.50 3.35 8.52
N ILE A 238 4.04 2.36 7.80
CA ILE A 238 3.44 1.03 7.69
C ILE A 238 3.41 0.37 9.06
N ASP A 239 4.51 0.35 9.80
CA ASP A 239 4.58 -0.30 11.12
C ASP A 239 3.57 0.28 12.10
N ARG A 240 3.49 1.62 12.16
CA ARG A 240 2.53 2.33 13.00
C ARG A 240 1.09 1.96 12.68
N ILE A 241 0.74 1.85 11.40
CA ILE A 241 -0.61 1.53 10.92
C ILE A 241 -0.92 0.05 11.14
N VAL A 242 0.00 -0.84 10.76
CA VAL A 242 -0.16 -2.29 10.89
C VAL A 242 -0.30 -2.71 12.35
N THR A 243 0.51 -2.12 13.25
CA THR A 243 0.40 -2.36 14.70
C THR A 243 -1.00 -2.03 15.22
N GLN A 244 -1.59 -0.90 14.80
CA GLN A 244 -2.96 -0.53 15.18
C GLN A 244 -4.00 -1.49 14.60
N ILE A 245 -3.87 -1.87 13.32
CA ILE A 245 -4.80 -2.79 12.67
C ILE A 245 -4.74 -4.17 13.33
N ILE A 246 -3.56 -4.68 13.64
CA ILE A 246 -3.41 -5.98 14.32
C ILE A 246 -4.06 -5.95 15.72
N LYS A 247 -3.88 -4.85 16.45
CA LYS A 247 -4.40 -4.70 17.83
C LYS A 247 -5.91 -4.45 17.86
N ASN A 248 -6.43 -3.61 16.97
CA ASN A 248 -7.79 -3.06 17.07
C ASN A 248 -8.71 -3.47 15.90
N GLY A 249 -8.20 -4.20 14.90
CA GLY A 249 -8.90 -4.47 13.63
C GLY A 249 -9.01 -3.26 12.69
N ARG A 250 -8.55 -2.08 13.10
CA ARG A 250 -8.64 -0.82 12.36
C ARG A 250 -7.61 0.20 12.84
N VAL A 251 -7.43 1.25 12.08
CA VAL A 251 -6.67 2.43 12.52
C VAL A 251 -7.54 3.27 13.44
N VAL A 252 -6.94 3.78 14.48
CA VAL A 252 -7.55 4.77 15.37
C VAL A 252 -7.44 6.15 14.69
N LEU A 253 -8.58 6.77 14.41
CA LEU A 253 -8.66 8.07 13.75
C LEU A 253 -9.12 9.14 14.73
N SER A 254 -8.21 10.06 15.03
CA SER A 254 -8.55 11.21 15.85
C SER A 254 -9.50 12.15 15.10
N GLY A 255 -10.54 12.60 15.79
CA GLY A 255 -11.53 13.50 15.21
C GLY A 255 -12.42 14.15 16.25
N ILE A 256 -13.42 14.89 15.81
CA ILE A 256 -14.33 15.67 16.67
C ILE A 256 -15.79 15.26 16.55
N GLY A 257 -16.14 14.38 15.60
CA GLY A 257 -17.51 13.88 15.40
C GLY A 257 -18.35 14.79 14.51
N ILE A 258 -17.86 15.12 13.33
CA ILE A 258 -18.59 15.85 12.30
C ILE A 258 -18.60 15.09 10.97
N GLN A 259 -19.60 15.40 10.15
CA GLN A 259 -19.62 15.09 8.73
C GLN A 259 -19.42 16.39 7.94
N SER A 260 -18.59 16.35 6.90
CA SER A 260 -18.33 17.53 6.06
C SER A 260 -19.20 17.51 4.81
N VAL A 261 -19.62 18.70 4.36
CA VAL A 261 -20.23 18.88 3.04
C VAL A 261 -19.17 18.60 1.97
N PRO A 262 -19.47 17.80 0.93
CA PRO A 262 -18.54 17.56 -0.17
C PRO A 262 -18.05 18.88 -0.80
N PRO A 263 -16.76 18.99 -1.15
CA PRO A 263 -16.18 20.25 -1.64
C PRO A 263 -16.92 20.85 -2.85
N SER A 264 -17.38 20.01 -3.78
CA SER A 264 -18.15 20.46 -4.95
C SER A 264 -19.49 21.10 -4.60
N ILE A 265 -20.12 20.65 -3.51
CA ILE A 265 -21.38 21.21 -3.00
C ILE A 265 -21.07 22.48 -2.21
N ALA A 266 -20.07 22.46 -1.33
CA ALA A 266 -19.64 23.63 -0.55
C ALA A 266 -19.28 24.82 -1.48
N HIS A 267 -18.58 24.58 -2.59
CA HIS A 267 -18.29 25.61 -3.60
C HIS A 267 -19.54 26.21 -4.22
N ARG A 268 -20.56 25.41 -4.53
CA ARG A 268 -21.86 25.91 -5.04
C ARG A 268 -22.62 26.75 -4.01
N LEU A 269 -22.38 26.48 -2.72
CA LEU A 269 -22.94 27.27 -1.60
C LEU A 269 -22.04 28.50 -1.27
N GLY A 270 -21.05 28.81 -2.08
CA GLY A 270 -20.17 29.97 -1.92
C GLY A 270 -18.99 29.76 -0.98
N ILE A 271 -18.79 28.56 -0.41
CA ILE A 271 -17.70 28.27 0.52
C ILE A 271 -16.50 27.76 -0.26
N ARG A 272 -15.47 28.61 -0.38
CA ARG A 272 -14.25 28.31 -1.15
C ARG A 272 -13.07 27.87 -0.28
N LYS A 273 -13.12 28.16 1.02
CA LYS A 273 -12.08 27.81 2.00
C LYS A 273 -12.73 27.34 3.29
N GLY A 274 -12.07 26.44 3.99
CA GLY A 274 -12.61 25.84 5.21
C GLY A 274 -13.43 24.58 4.96
N ILE A 275 -13.97 24.01 6.02
CA ILE A 275 -14.79 22.80 6.01
C ILE A 275 -16.19 23.15 6.49
N LEU A 276 -17.15 23.19 5.57
CA LEU A 276 -18.55 23.35 5.92
C LEU A 276 -19.07 22.06 6.58
N ILE A 277 -19.62 22.18 7.78
CA ILE A 277 -20.20 21.05 8.52
C ILE A 277 -21.55 20.71 7.91
N ALA A 278 -21.70 19.47 7.46
CA ALA A 278 -22.98 18.91 6.99
C ALA A 278 -23.83 18.48 8.18
N ASP A 279 -23.21 17.71 9.10
CA ASP A 279 -23.90 17.19 10.28
C ASP A 279 -22.95 17.06 11.46
N VAL A 280 -23.51 17.08 12.67
CA VAL A 280 -22.80 16.90 13.94
C VAL A 280 -23.30 15.61 14.58
N ILE A 281 -22.39 14.68 14.81
CA ILE A 281 -22.71 13.36 15.37
C ILE A 281 -23.03 13.53 16.86
N ARG A 282 -24.18 13.02 17.30
CA ARG A 282 -24.65 13.12 18.68
C ARG A 282 -23.65 12.51 19.68
N ASN A 283 -23.59 13.09 20.86
CA ASN A 283 -22.71 12.67 21.99
C ASN A 283 -21.21 12.81 21.72
N THR A 284 -20.80 13.43 20.62
CA THR A 284 -19.39 13.71 20.28
C THR A 284 -18.91 15.04 20.86
N PRO A 285 -17.60 15.32 20.85
CA PRO A 285 -17.07 16.63 21.25
C PRO A 285 -17.64 17.80 20.47
N ALA A 286 -17.88 17.64 19.17
CA ALA A 286 -18.49 18.68 18.34
C ALA A 286 -19.95 19.01 18.80
N ASP A 287 -20.74 17.97 19.15
CA ASP A 287 -22.09 18.12 19.69
C ASP A 287 -22.08 18.83 21.05
N LYS A 288 -21.23 18.38 21.97
CA LYS A 288 -21.05 18.99 23.30
C LYS A 288 -20.57 20.44 23.25
N ALA A 289 -19.84 20.79 22.18
CA ALA A 289 -19.36 22.14 21.91
C ALA A 289 -20.38 22.98 21.12
N HIS A 290 -21.59 22.44 20.87
CA HIS A 290 -22.68 23.11 20.13
C HIS A 290 -22.29 23.60 18.74
N LEU A 291 -21.46 22.79 18.02
CA LEU A 291 -21.25 23.01 16.61
C LEU A 291 -22.54 22.76 15.82
N ARG A 292 -22.68 23.44 14.68
CA ARG A 292 -23.92 23.41 13.90
C ARG A 292 -23.68 22.79 12.53
N GLY A 293 -24.55 21.84 12.16
CA GLY A 293 -24.62 21.29 10.81
C GLY A 293 -25.44 22.16 9.86
N THR A 294 -25.24 21.98 8.57
CA THR A 294 -26.03 22.61 7.50
C THR A 294 -27.38 21.90 7.38
N HIS A 295 -28.45 22.62 7.40
CA HIS A 295 -29.81 22.06 7.31
C HIS A 295 -30.74 22.90 6.39
N ARG A 296 -31.92 22.40 6.15
CA ARG A 296 -33.01 23.16 5.50
C ARG A 296 -33.99 23.63 6.54
N ASP A 297 -34.38 24.89 6.41
CA ASP A 297 -35.46 25.44 7.21
C ASP A 297 -36.87 24.90 6.79
N ALA A 298 -37.91 25.30 7.47
CA ALA A 298 -39.28 24.86 7.19
C ALA A 298 -39.77 25.28 5.79
N TRP A 299 -39.14 26.27 5.16
CA TRP A 299 -39.47 26.77 3.82
C TRP A 299 -38.57 26.20 2.72
N GLY A 300 -37.62 25.34 3.10
CA GLY A 300 -36.70 24.68 2.18
C GLY A 300 -35.42 25.47 1.85
N HIS A 301 -35.19 26.65 2.48
CA HIS A 301 -33.94 27.38 2.33
C HIS A 301 -32.81 26.66 3.06
N ILE A 302 -31.61 26.75 2.51
CA ILE A 302 -30.41 26.14 3.12
C ILE A 302 -29.87 27.12 4.17
N GLU A 303 -29.87 26.69 5.42
CA GLU A 303 -29.12 27.34 6.50
C GLU A 303 -27.75 26.67 6.64
N LEU A 304 -26.70 27.47 6.40
CA LEU A 304 -25.33 26.97 6.49
C LEU A 304 -24.97 26.71 7.94
N GLY A 305 -24.33 25.56 8.16
CA GLY A 305 -23.68 25.21 9.41
C GLY A 305 -22.38 25.99 9.63
N ASP A 306 -21.65 25.61 10.67
CA ASP A 306 -20.35 26.17 10.94
C ASP A 306 -19.32 25.79 9.87
N ILE A 307 -18.36 26.68 9.63
CA ILE A 307 -17.25 26.43 8.74
C ILE A 307 -15.99 26.36 9.59
N ILE A 308 -15.31 25.20 9.62
CA ILE A 308 -14.00 25.08 10.28
C ILE A 308 -12.96 25.79 9.42
N VAL A 309 -12.27 26.78 10.00
CA VAL A 309 -11.30 27.61 9.29
C VAL A 309 -9.86 27.44 9.82
N ALA A 310 -9.71 26.99 11.08
CA ALA A 310 -8.39 26.70 11.65
C ALA A 310 -8.48 25.58 12.70
N LEU A 311 -7.33 24.92 12.95
CA LEU A 311 -7.10 23.94 14.01
C LEU A 311 -5.81 24.29 14.72
N ASN A 312 -5.85 24.50 16.05
CA ASN A 312 -4.71 24.92 16.86
C ASN A 312 -3.96 26.14 16.27
N GLY A 313 -4.70 27.12 15.74
CA GLY A 313 -4.16 28.32 15.09
C GLY A 313 -3.66 28.13 13.66
N HIS A 314 -3.62 26.91 13.13
CA HIS A 314 -3.23 26.63 11.75
C HIS A 314 -4.44 26.64 10.81
N ALA A 315 -4.35 27.37 9.71
CA ALA A 315 -5.45 27.48 8.74
C ALA A 315 -5.82 26.13 8.12
N ILE A 316 -7.13 25.88 8.00
CA ILE A 316 -7.72 24.71 7.37
C ILE A 316 -8.41 25.13 6.05
N PRO A 317 -7.71 25.10 4.93
CA PRO A 317 -8.28 25.47 3.63
C PRO A 317 -9.22 24.40 3.05
N ASN A 318 -8.99 23.12 3.38
CA ASN A 318 -9.73 21.98 2.83
C ASN A 318 -9.66 20.76 3.74
N TYR A 319 -10.41 19.71 3.36
CA TYR A 319 -10.50 18.46 4.12
C TYR A 319 -9.16 17.72 4.23
N ASP A 320 -8.32 17.75 3.18
CA ASP A 320 -7.02 17.09 3.21
C ASP A 320 -6.12 17.62 4.33
N VAL A 321 -6.09 18.93 4.50
CA VAL A 321 -5.30 19.55 5.59
C VAL A 321 -5.87 19.19 6.95
N LEU A 322 -7.21 19.26 7.14
CA LEU A 322 -7.86 18.88 8.40
C LEU A 322 -7.56 17.42 8.77
N TYR A 323 -7.76 16.50 7.81
CA TYR A 323 -7.52 15.07 8.02
C TYR A 323 -6.07 14.79 8.44
N ASN A 324 -5.12 15.35 7.69
CA ASN A 324 -3.70 15.13 7.99
C ASN A 324 -3.28 15.72 9.34
N MET A 325 -3.83 16.86 9.74
CA MET A 325 -3.55 17.44 11.07
C MET A 325 -4.16 16.58 12.18
N LEU A 326 -5.40 16.10 12.02
CA LEU A 326 -6.03 15.22 13.01
C LEU A 326 -5.33 13.87 13.14
N THR A 327 -4.70 13.36 12.07
CA THR A 327 -3.93 12.13 12.12
C THR A 327 -2.69 12.23 13.02
N ASP A 328 -2.12 13.43 13.15
CA ASP A 328 -0.94 13.70 13.99
C ASP A 328 -1.31 13.96 15.48
N ILE A 329 -2.61 14.12 15.78
CA ILE A 329 -3.14 14.39 17.13
C ILE A 329 -3.60 13.09 17.79
N LYS A 330 -3.26 12.89 19.05
CA LYS A 330 -3.71 11.70 19.81
C LYS A 330 -5.18 11.82 20.21
N VAL A 331 -5.87 10.67 20.26
CA VAL A 331 -7.22 10.61 20.80
C VAL A 331 -7.21 11.04 22.27
N GLY A 332 -8.16 11.90 22.66
CA GLY A 332 -8.26 12.51 23.98
C GLY A 332 -7.45 13.81 24.17
N GLU A 333 -6.65 14.18 23.17
CA GLU A 333 -5.88 15.43 23.20
C GLU A 333 -6.81 16.64 23.05
N GLN A 334 -6.52 17.70 23.81
CA GLN A 334 -7.25 18.96 23.73
C GLN A 334 -6.80 19.78 22.53
N ILE A 335 -7.77 20.20 21.72
CA ILE A 335 -7.55 21.03 20.54
C ILE A 335 -8.42 22.30 20.59
N THR A 336 -7.99 23.31 19.85
CA THR A 336 -8.78 24.52 19.59
C THR A 336 -9.19 24.52 18.12
N VAL A 337 -10.50 24.48 17.88
CA VAL A 337 -11.09 24.56 16.54
C VAL A 337 -11.63 25.96 16.33
N SER A 338 -11.10 26.68 15.35
CA SER A 338 -11.64 27.99 14.95
C SER A 338 -12.72 27.77 13.89
N ILE A 339 -13.91 28.25 14.18
CA ILE A 339 -15.06 28.16 13.26
C ILE A 339 -15.53 29.55 12.83
N GLN A 340 -16.13 29.63 11.66
CA GLN A 340 -16.89 30.78 11.19
C GLN A 340 -18.38 30.44 11.25
N ARG A 341 -19.13 31.26 12.01
CA ARG A 341 -20.60 31.21 12.17
C ARG A 341 -21.18 32.59 11.91
N ASN A 342 -22.09 32.72 10.96
CA ASN A 342 -22.74 34.01 10.61
C ASN A 342 -21.69 35.13 10.39
N ASN A 343 -20.65 34.83 9.62
CA ASN A 343 -19.50 35.72 9.33
C ASN A 343 -18.67 36.17 10.54
N LYS A 344 -18.89 35.59 11.73
CA LYS A 344 -18.08 35.81 12.92
C LYS A 344 -17.20 34.59 13.18
N GLN A 345 -15.91 34.83 13.40
CA GLN A 345 -14.98 33.77 13.82
C GLN A 345 -15.01 33.59 15.33
N MET A 346 -14.96 32.36 15.80
CA MET A 346 -14.88 32.01 17.22
C MET A 346 -14.04 30.74 17.41
N ASP A 347 -13.39 30.66 18.55
CA ASP A 347 -12.58 29.50 18.94
C ASP A 347 -13.35 28.61 19.91
N VAL A 348 -13.33 27.32 19.63
CA VAL A 348 -14.01 26.30 20.44
C VAL A 348 -12.98 25.27 20.89
N LYS A 349 -12.85 25.08 22.20
CA LYS A 349 -11.94 24.08 22.78
C LYS A 349 -12.67 22.76 22.97
N MET A 350 -12.07 21.66 22.56
CA MET A 350 -12.63 20.33 22.74
C MET A 350 -11.55 19.24 22.78
N LYS A 351 -11.87 18.04 23.25
CA LYS A 351 -10.97 16.89 23.18
C LYS A 351 -11.33 16.08 21.95
N THR A 352 -10.31 15.50 21.32
CA THR A 352 -10.51 14.56 20.22
C THR A 352 -11.06 13.22 20.71
N ILE A 353 -11.76 12.51 19.85
CA ILE A 353 -12.21 11.13 20.05
C ILE A 353 -11.76 10.24 18.88
N ASP A 354 -11.83 8.93 19.06
CA ASP A 354 -11.68 7.99 17.94
C ASP A 354 -12.97 7.97 17.12
N ILE A 355 -12.91 8.54 15.91
CA ILE A 355 -14.07 8.62 15.00
C ILE A 355 -14.22 7.39 14.09
N ALA A 356 -13.29 6.44 14.09
CA ALA A 356 -13.43 5.23 13.28
C ALA A 356 -14.45 4.23 13.86
N GLY A 357 -14.97 4.49 15.06
CA GLY A 357 -16.01 3.71 15.72
C GLY A 357 -17.32 4.49 15.97
N VAL A 358 -17.46 5.66 15.35
CA VAL A 358 -18.62 6.57 15.54
C VAL A 358 -19.46 6.66 14.29
#